data_394d46c13e917a79ddf11ff05efbfdac
#
_entry.id   394d46c13e917a79ddf11ff05efbfdac
#
_cell.length_a   1.000
_cell.length_b   1.000
_cell.length_c   1.000
_cell.angle_alpha   90.00
_cell.angle_beta   90.00
_cell.angle_gamma   90.00
#
_symmetry.space_group_name_H-M   'P 1'
#
loop_
_entity.id
_entity.type
_entity.pdbx_description
1 polymer ?
#
loop_
_entity_poly.entity_id
_entity_poly.type
_entity_poly.pdbx_seq_one_letter_code
_entity_poly.pdbx_strand_id
1 'polypeptide(L)'
;MQLHLDESRLRAFKLVRANSADSFEECLRAVAPFPDRTRTYGYRLLDPTSFRTRFDHPILSLAVRCVGPFVASYGSSSLATEITHEGAYSELINFVTVLQGTTALTAAGLSGEATVDRGLVFRPRNKGRLLTSDQSVRTNFFIKAKDLETALEHMLDTRLHGPLEFHTEIDWSRGLAASLKWQLGFMMQEMERPDGLASNTVALASMTDLLVTLALRAAPHNYTDQLTVGPAAAVPAYVRRAEEFMRAHCAEPIRITDIAAAAGCSVRTLSDVFSRFRGRSTLAILQGIRLEKVHAELSLIDTGATVGAVARRYGFTNASRLKAAFKRRFGETPSDVVRRALR
;
A
#
# COMPACT_ATOMS: atom_id res chain seq x y z
N MET A 1 24.41 -24.91 4.44
CA MET A 1 23.74 -24.80 3.12
C MET A 1 23.75 -23.33 2.77
N GLN A 2 24.64 -22.91 1.86
CA GLN A 2 24.72 -21.49 1.46
C GLN A 2 23.44 -21.15 0.68
N LEU A 3 22.65 -20.23 1.21
CA LEU A 3 21.53 -19.62 0.49
C LEU A 3 22.09 -18.64 -0.54
N HIS A 4 22.55 -19.16 -1.69
CA HIS A 4 22.72 -18.30 -2.87
C HIS A 4 21.33 -17.94 -3.40
N LEU A 5 21.17 -16.71 -3.91
CA LEU A 5 19.97 -16.36 -4.65
C LEU A 5 19.81 -17.34 -5.82
N ASP A 6 18.80 -18.19 -5.78
CA ASP A 6 18.51 -19.12 -6.86
C ASP A 6 17.99 -18.37 -8.08
N GLU A 7 18.88 -18.17 -9.04
CA GLU A 7 18.58 -17.40 -10.25
C GLU A 7 17.48 -18.01 -11.11
N SER A 8 17.31 -19.34 -11.03
CA SER A 8 16.26 -20.02 -11.78
C SER A 8 14.87 -19.57 -11.32
N ARG A 9 14.74 -19.15 -10.07
CA ARG A 9 13.52 -18.61 -9.46
C ARG A 9 13.34 -17.10 -9.72
N LEU A 10 14.42 -16.36 -9.95
CA LEU A 10 14.41 -14.90 -10.09
C LEU A 10 14.26 -14.41 -11.54
N ARG A 11 13.78 -15.25 -12.46
CA ARG A 11 13.63 -14.90 -13.89
C ARG A 11 12.70 -13.70 -14.13
N ALA A 12 11.77 -13.43 -13.22
CA ALA A 12 10.87 -12.28 -13.31
C ALA A 12 11.47 -10.99 -12.71
N PHE A 13 12.65 -11.07 -12.08
CA PHE A 13 13.35 -9.95 -11.48
C PHE A 13 14.46 -9.45 -12.42
N LYS A 14 14.72 -8.16 -12.36
CA LYS A 14 15.94 -7.60 -12.92
C LYS A 14 17.09 -7.88 -11.96
N LEU A 15 18.00 -8.74 -12.36
CA LEU A 15 19.16 -9.15 -11.57
C LEU A 15 20.39 -8.37 -12.00
N VAL A 16 21.15 -7.86 -11.04
CA VAL A 16 22.48 -7.25 -11.22
C VAL A 16 23.44 -7.78 -10.18
N ARG A 17 24.73 -7.79 -10.53
CA ARG A 17 25.81 -8.28 -9.69
C ARG A 17 26.99 -7.31 -9.72
N ALA A 18 27.53 -7.06 -8.54
CA ALA A 18 28.76 -6.32 -8.38
C ALA A 18 29.89 -7.27 -7.95
N ASN A 19 30.96 -7.32 -8.74
CA ASN A 19 32.16 -8.09 -8.44
C ASN A 19 33.30 -7.20 -7.89
N SER A 20 33.08 -5.89 -7.86
CA SER A 20 34.02 -4.88 -7.32
C SER A 20 33.25 -3.73 -6.69
N ALA A 21 33.93 -2.94 -5.86
CA ALA A 21 33.33 -1.73 -5.29
C ALA A 21 32.93 -0.72 -6.39
N ASP A 22 33.71 -0.59 -7.44
CA ASP A 22 33.49 0.38 -8.53
C ASP A 22 32.22 0.03 -9.35
N SER A 23 31.93 -1.26 -9.54
CA SER A 23 30.74 -1.70 -10.28
C SER A 23 29.44 -1.59 -9.45
N PHE A 24 29.53 -1.36 -8.15
CA PHE A 24 28.39 -1.37 -7.25
C PHE A 24 27.42 -0.21 -7.50
N GLU A 25 27.93 1.00 -7.66
CA GLU A 25 27.08 2.17 -7.89
C GLU A 25 26.30 2.07 -9.20
N GLU A 26 26.94 1.58 -10.26
CA GLU A 26 26.30 1.31 -11.54
C GLU A 26 25.22 0.24 -11.40
N CYS A 27 25.48 -0.84 -10.67
CA CYS A 27 24.53 -1.89 -10.39
C CYS A 27 23.33 -1.37 -9.63
N LEU A 28 23.51 -0.57 -8.58
CA LEU A 28 22.42 0.03 -7.82
C LEU A 28 21.57 0.98 -8.67
N ARG A 29 22.19 1.84 -9.46
CA ARG A 29 21.48 2.72 -10.39
C ARG A 29 20.66 1.94 -11.42
N ALA A 30 21.17 0.82 -11.89
CA ALA A 30 20.49 -0.02 -12.86
C ALA A 30 19.21 -0.66 -12.33
N VAL A 31 19.12 -0.94 -11.03
CA VAL A 31 17.96 -1.60 -10.38
C VAL A 31 17.15 -0.69 -9.49
N ALA A 32 17.62 0.55 -9.25
CA ALA A 32 16.85 1.51 -8.45
C ALA A 32 15.42 1.60 -8.98
N PRO A 33 14.41 1.34 -8.14
CA PRO A 33 13.01 1.31 -8.55
C PRO A 33 12.50 2.67 -9.02
N PHE A 34 13.24 3.72 -8.69
CA PHE A 34 12.97 5.10 -9.09
C PHE A 34 14.28 5.71 -9.55
N PRO A 35 14.39 6.11 -10.82
CA PRO A 35 15.60 6.74 -11.34
C PRO A 35 15.73 8.17 -10.78
N ASP A 36 16.08 8.28 -9.53
CA ASP A 36 16.51 9.55 -8.97
C ASP A 36 17.99 9.75 -9.31
N ARG A 37 18.24 10.58 -10.33
CA ARG A 37 19.59 10.92 -10.79
C ARG A 37 20.38 11.72 -9.75
N THR A 38 19.73 12.19 -8.68
CA THR A 38 20.38 12.98 -7.62
C THR A 38 20.97 12.10 -6.51
N ARG A 39 20.77 10.78 -6.56
CA ARG A 39 21.27 9.86 -5.55
C ARG A 39 22.70 9.48 -5.80
N THR A 40 23.45 9.52 -4.71
CA THR A 40 24.80 8.92 -4.64
C THR A 40 24.79 7.73 -3.70
N TYR A 41 25.56 6.74 -4.05
CA TYR A 41 25.77 5.54 -3.25
C TYR A 41 27.26 5.37 -3.02
N GLY A 42 27.64 5.10 -1.77
CA GLY A 42 28.97 4.66 -1.42
C GLY A 42 28.94 3.18 -1.04
N TYR A 43 30.02 2.49 -1.34
CA TYR A 43 30.18 1.09 -1.01
C TYR A 43 31.56 0.83 -0.46
N ARG A 44 31.65 0.09 0.64
CA ARG A 44 32.91 -0.28 1.25
C ARG A 44 32.83 -1.71 1.81
N LEU A 45 33.86 -2.51 1.55
CA LEU A 45 34.06 -3.77 2.26
C LEU A 45 34.56 -3.46 3.68
N LEU A 46 33.98 -4.12 4.68
CA LEU A 46 34.43 -3.97 6.08
C LEU A 46 35.76 -4.67 6.33
N ASP A 47 36.01 -5.77 5.64
CA ASP A 47 37.32 -6.44 5.60
C ASP A 47 37.82 -6.64 4.16
N PRO A 48 38.61 -5.69 3.63
CA PRO A 48 39.18 -5.83 2.29
C PRO A 48 40.15 -6.99 2.13
N THR A 49 40.68 -7.55 3.21
CA THR A 49 41.67 -8.64 3.13
C THR A 49 40.99 -9.97 2.77
N SER A 50 39.75 -10.17 3.20
CA SER A 50 38.93 -11.33 2.85
C SER A 50 38.58 -11.40 1.35
N PHE A 51 38.64 -10.27 0.63
CA PHE A 51 38.36 -10.20 -0.80
C PHE A 51 39.40 -10.94 -1.64
N ARG A 52 40.68 -10.93 -1.22
CA ARG A 52 41.80 -11.54 -1.98
C ARG A 52 41.72 -13.07 -2.06
N THR A 53 40.90 -13.72 -1.26
CA THR A 53 40.82 -15.18 -1.13
C THR A 53 39.56 -15.82 -1.71
N ARG A 54 38.57 -15.04 -2.18
CA ARG A 54 37.26 -15.56 -2.59
C ARG A 54 36.80 -14.98 -3.93
N PHE A 55 37.49 -15.27 -5.03
CA PHE A 55 37.20 -14.67 -6.34
C PHE A 55 36.03 -15.27 -7.13
N ASP A 56 35.39 -16.35 -6.67
CA ASP A 56 34.47 -17.12 -7.50
C ASP A 56 33.00 -16.66 -7.40
N HIS A 57 32.65 -15.71 -6.53
CA HIS A 57 31.25 -15.26 -6.32
C HIS A 57 31.15 -13.73 -6.32
N PRO A 58 30.02 -13.18 -6.82
CA PRO A 58 29.78 -11.75 -6.73
C PRO A 58 29.75 -11.29 -5.28
N ILE A 59 30.33 -10.13 -5.00
CA ILE A 59 30.33 -9.52 -3.66
C ILE A 59 28.91 -9.17 -3.24
N LEU A 60 28.13 -8.64 -4.19
CA LEU A 60 26.75 -8.29 -4.03
C LEU A 60 25.93 -8.77 -5.22
N SER A 61 24.77 -9.33 -4.93
CA SER A 61 23.71 -9.58 -5.91
C SER A 61 22.44 -8.86 -5.49
N LEU A 62 21.80 -8.18 -6.44
CA LEU A 62 20.52 -7.51 -6.25
C LEU A 62 19.55 -7.95 -7.33
N ALA A 63 18.36 -8.38 -6.92
CA ALA A 63 17.26 -8.69 -7.81
C ALA A 63 16.08 -7.80 -7.46
N VAL A 64 15.53 -7.06 -8.42
CA VAL A 64 14.44 -6.09 -8.19
C VAL A 64 13.31 -6.33 -9.17
N ARG A 65 12.08 -6.28 -8.65
CA ARG A 65 10.84 -6.34 -9.43
C ARG A 65 9.84 -5.30 -8.94
N CYS A 66 9.23 -4.58 -9.87
CA CYS A 66 8.13 -3.65 -9.61
C CYS A 66 6.81 -4.29 -10.06
N VAL A 67 5.80 -4.32 -9.19
CA VAL A 67 4.47 -4.87 -9.50
C VAL A 67 3.42 -4.01 -8.82
N GLY A 68 2.58 -3.35 -9.61
CA GLY A 68 1.54 -2.47 -9.08
C GLY A 68 2.12 -1.40 -8.14
N PRO A 69 1.63 -1.29 -6.90
CA PRO A 69 2.11 -0.30 -5.93
C PRO A 69 3.39 -0.72 -5.21
N PHE A 70 3.94 -1.91 -5.48
CA PHE A 70 5.02 -2.51 -4.73
C PHE A 70 6.34 -2.55 -5.50
N VAL A 71 7.42 -2.45 -4.76
CA VAL A 71 8.75 -2.82 -5.23
C VAL A 71 9.30 -3.88 -4.28
N ALA A 72 9.70 -5.01 -4.84
CA ALA A 72 10.32 -6.09 -4.11
C ALA A 72 11.77 -6.26 -4.53
N SER A 73 12.66 -6.52 -3.59
CA SER A 73 14.04 -6.84 -3.92
C SER A 73 14.62 -7.91 -3.00
N TYR A 74 15.48 -8.73 -3.59
CA TYR A 74 16.41 -9.58 -2.88
C TYR A 74 17.78 -8.91 -2.90
N GLY A 75 18.47 -8.91 -1.77
CA GLY A 75 19.87 -8.50 -1.65
C GLY A 75 20.70 -9.61 -1.01
N SER A 76 21.82 -9.95 -1.59
CA SER A 76 22.76 -10.90 -1.03
C SER A 76 24.17 -10.30 -1.05
N SER A 77 24.87 -10.40 0.08
CA SER A 77 26.25 -9.94 0.23
C SER A 77 27.13 -11.11 0.65
N SER A 78 28.13 -11.45 -0.15
CA SER A 78 29.06 -12.54 0.17
C SER A 78 30.05 -12.16 1.27
N LEU A 79 30.38 -10.87 1.38
CA LEU A 79 31.28 -10.30 2.37
C LEU A 79 30.55 -9.21 3.15
N ALA A 80 31.01 -8.95 4.36
CA ALA A 80 30.51 -7.85 5.20
C ALA A 80 30.73 -6.51 4.50
N THR A 81 29.64 -5.75 4.34
CA THR A 81 29.65 -4.53 3.54
C THR A 81 29.01 -3.37 4.26
N GLU A 82 29.50 -2.19 3.94
CA GLU A 82 28.87 -0.92 4.25
C GLU A 82 28.35 -0.28 2.98
N ILE A 83 27.07 0.01 2.96
CA ILE A 83 26.39 0.74 1.88
C ILE A 83 25.94 2.07 2.47
N THR A 84 26.43 3.17 1.90
CA THR A 84 25.93 4.51 2.22
C THR A 84 25.08 5.02 1.08
N HIS A 85 24.08 5.81 1.39
CA HIS A 85 23.29 6.51 0.39
C HIS A 85 23.03 7.95 0.81
N GLU A 86 23.04 8.85 -0.17
CA GLU A 86 22.57 10.22 -0.04
C GLU A 86 21.47 10.46 -1.06
N GLY A 87 20.42 11.20 -0.65
CA GLY A 87 19.22 11.46 -1.45
C GLY A 87 17.96 10.78 -0.90
N ALA A 88 16.86 11.50 -0.85
CA ALA A 88 15.64 11.07 -0.19
C ALA A 88 14.76 10.17 -1.05
N TYR A 89 14.34 8.99 -0.53
CA TYR A 89 13.15 8.27 -0.97
C TYR A 89 12.02 8.50 0.03
N SER A 90 11.59 9.75 0.15
CA SER A 90 10.53 10.10 1.11
C SER A 90 9.16 9.47 0.80
N GLU A 91 9.00 8.94 -0.41
CA GLU A 91 7.72 8.39 -0.87
C GLU A 91 7.50 6.91 -0.55
N LEU A 92 8.54 6.20 -0.10
CA LEU A 92 8.47 4.76 0.16
C LEU A 92 8.76 4.43 1.62
N ILE A 93 8.09 3.41 2.11
CA ILE A 93 8.40 2.74 3.37
C ILE A 93 8.94 1.36 3.03
N ASN A 94 10.11 1.04 3.60
CA ASN A 94 10.81 -0.22 3.38
C ASN A 94 10.59 -1.17 4.55
N PHE A 95 10.18 -2.40 4.24
CA PHE A 95 10.11 -3.53 5.16
C PHE A 95 11.25 -4.49 4.83
N VAL A 96 12.20 -4.65 5.75
CA VAL A 96 13.37 -5.51 5.59
C VAL A 96 13.19 -6.79 6.38
N THR A 97 13.33 -7.92 5.69
CA THR A 97 13.39 -9.24 6.32
C THR A 97 14.73 -9.89 6.00
N VAL A 98 15.47 -10.30 7.01
CA VAL A 98 16.72 -11.02 6.86
C VAL A 98 16.43 -12.52 6.80
N LEU A 99 16.96 -13.18 5.79
CA LEU A 99 16.87 -14.65 5.60
C LEU A 99 18.11 -15.34 6.13
N GLN A 100 19.27 -14.67 6.06
CA GLN A 100 20.54 -15.13 6.58
C GLN A 100 21.45 -13.95 6.95
N GLY A 101 22.24 -14.08 8.00
CA GLY A 101 23.14 -13.02 8.48
C GLY A 101 22.39 -11.90 9.21
N THR A 102 22.96 -10.71 9.17
CA THR A 102 22.37 -9.52 9.79
C THR A 102 22.48 -8.31 8.87
N THR A 103 21.62 -7.32 9.15
CA THR A 103 21.63 -6.03 8.45
C THR A 103 21.33 -4.92 9.45
N ALA A 104 22.25 -4.00 9.67
CA ALA A 104 22.05 -2.86 10.57
C ALA A 104 21.87 -1.57 9.77
N LEU A 105 20.92 -0.75 10.19
CA LEU A 105 20.62 0.57 9.63
C LEU A 105 21.05 1.66 10.61
N THR A 106 21.70 2.70 10.09
CA THR A 106 21.90 3.97 10.79
C THR A 106 21.57 5.11 9.83
N ALA A 107 20.63 5.96 10.20
CA ALA A 107 20.25 7.16 9.47
C ALA A 107 19.88 8.26 10.47
N ALA A 108 19.73 9.51 10.03
CA ALA A 108 19.41 10.63 10.92
C ALA A 108 18.17 10.31 11.78
N GLY A 109 18.35 10.10 13.08
CA GLY A 109 17.29 9.77 14.04
C GLY A 109 16.74 8.34 13.96
N LEU A 110 17.33 7.45 13.15
CA LEU A 110 16.92 6.06 12.99
C LEU A 110 18.14 5.15 13.21
N SER A 111 17.99 4.10 14.00
CA SER A 111 18.95 3.01 14.11
C SER A 111 18.21 1.70 14.40
N GLY A 112 18.76 0.60 13.96
CA GLY A 112 18.20 -0.72 14.25
C GLY A 112 18.97 -1.82 13.52
N GLU A 113 18.78 -3.05 13.98
CA GLU A 113 19.37 -4.24 13.39
C GLU A 113 18.31 -5.28 13.04
N ALA A 114 18.37 -5.78 11.82
CA ALA A 114 17.57 -6.90 11.35
C ALA A 114 18.36 -8.20 11.47
N THR A 115 17.69 -9.22 11.97
CA THR A 115 18.10 -10.61 12.03
C THR A 115 17.00 -11.49 11.47
N VAL A 116 17.16 -12.81 11.52
CA VAL A 116 16.09 -13.74 11.08
C VAL A 116 14.77 -13.49 11.85
N ASP A 117 14.85 -13.14 13.13
CA ASP A 117 13.67 -12.96 14.00
C ASP A 117 13.27 -11.48 14.19
N ARG A 118 14.07 -10.55 13.70
CA ARG A 118 13.84 -9.10 13.80
C ARG A 118 13.96 -8.45 12.44
N GLY A 119 13.00 -7.61 12.09
CA GLY A 119 13.02 -6.83 10.86
C GLY A 119 13.29 -5.35 11.09
N LEU A 120 13.47 -4.64 9.99
CA LEU A 120 13.48 -3.18 9.99
C LEU A 120 12.30 -2.65 9.17
N VAL A 121 11.67 -1.59 9.70
CA VAL A 121 10.66 -0.82 8.99
C VAL A 121 11.05 0.65 9.05
N PHE A 122 11.25 1.29 7.92
CA PHE A 122 11.67 2.68 7.90
C PHE A 122 11.33 3.38 6.60
N ARG A 123 11.20 4.70 6.69
CA ARG A 123 11.17 5.60 5.53
C ARG A 123 12.62 6.03 5.27
N PRO A 124 13.23 5.73 4.12
CA PRO A 124 14.60 6.15 3.82
C PRO A 124 14.76 7.67 3.95
N ARG A 125 15.79 8.10 4.65
CA ARG A 125 16.15 9.50 4.92
C ARG A 125 17.21 9.98 3.92
N ASN A 126 17.52 11.28 3.96
CA ASN A 126 18.47 11.91 3.04
C ASN A 126 19.88 11.28 3.08
N LYS A 127 20.31 10.83 4.25
CA LYS A 127 21.55 10.10 4.44
C LYS A 127 21.30 8.87 5.27
N GLY A 128 21.80 7.74 4.82
CA GLY A 128 21.72 6.49 5.54
C GLY A 128 22.92 5.61 5.30
N ARG A 129 23.15 4.71 6.25
CA ARG A 129 24.21 3.73 6.27
C ARG A 129 23.62 2.37 6.59
N LEU A 130 23.89 1.40 5.76
CA LEU A 130 23.48 0.02 5.91
C LEU A 130 24.74 -0.85 6.05
N LEU A 131 24.82 -1.59 7.14
CA LEU A 131 25.88 -2.57 7.37
C LEU A 131 25.29 -3.95 7.18
N THR A 132 25.96 -4.81 6.43
CA THR A 132 25.56 -6.22 6.26
C THR A 132 26.68 -7.12 6.73
N SER A 133 26.34 -8.22 7.38
CA SER A 133 27.29 -9.25 7.74
C SER A 133 27.79 -10.04 6.52
N ASP A 134 28.81 -10.85 6.72
CA ASP A 134 29.20 -11.88 5.74
C ASP A 134 28.02 -12.80 5.42
N GLN A 135 27.98 -13.24 4.16
CA GLN A 135 26.97 -14.18 3.66
C GLN A 135 25.53 -13.80 4.04
N SER A 136 25.23 -12.50 4.03
CA SER A 136 23.89 -12.03 4.35
C SER A 136 22.95 -12.15 3.15
N VAL A 137 21.71 -12.54 3.43
CA VAL A 137 20.59 -12.56 2.47
C VAL A 137 19.39 -11.86 3.08
N ARG A 138 18.85 -10.89 2.37
CA ARG A 138 17.70 -10.11 2.82
C ARG A 138 16.70 -9.86 1.70
N THR A 139 15.47 -9.60 2.10
CA THR A 139 14.44 -9.05 1.22
C THR A 139 14.09 -7.64 1.66
N ASN A 140 13.77 -6.80 0.69
CA ASN A 140 13.18 -5.49 0.93
C ASN A 140 11.85 -5.43 0.19
N PHE A 141 10.83 -4.96 0.88
CA PHE A 141 9.51 -4.77 0.32
C PHE A 141 9.09 -3.32 0.54
N PHE A 142 8.97 -2.59 -0.55
CA PHE A 142 8.67 -1.17 -0.50
C PHE A 142 7.20 -0.92 -0.83
N ILE A 143 6.55 -0.11 0.00
CA ILE A 143 5.17 0.35 -0.18
C ILE A 143 5.19 1.88 -0.21
N LYS A 144 4.38 2.50 -1.06
CA LYS A 144 4.24 3.95 -1.07
C LYS A 144 3.68 4.43 0.27
N ALA A 145 4.36 5.41 0.88
CA ALA A 145 3.92 5.99 2.14
C ALA A 145 2.49 6.52 2.07
N LYS A 146 2.14 7.16 0.94
CA LYS A 146 0.79 7.69 0.70
C LYS A 146 -0.30 6.60 0.73
N ASP A 147 -0.03 5.40 0.25
CA ASP A 147 -1.01 4.30 0.26
C ASP A 147 -1.27 3.82 1.69
N LEU A 148 -0.20 3.71 2.52
CA LEU A 148 -0.30 3.41 3.95
C LEU A 148 -0.99 4.54 4.72
N GLU A 149 -0.62 5.80 4.46
CA GLU A 149 -1.21 6.98 5.09
C GLU A 149 -2.71 7.09 4.78
N THR A 150 -3.09 6.90 3.52
CA THR A 150 -4.50 6.88 3.10
C THR A 150 -5.28 5.76 3.77
N ALA A 151 -4.73 4.55 3.84
CA ALA A 151 -5.36 3.44 4.54
C ALA A 151 -5.51 3.71 6.04
N LEU A 152 -4.50 4.32 6.66
CA LEU A 152 -4.52 4.69 8.08
C LEU A 152 -5.57 5.79 8.36
N GLU A 153 -5.67 6.83 7.54
CA GLU A 153 -6.72 7.86 7.65
C GLU A 153 -8.11 7.26 7.64
N HIS A 154 -8.29 6.24 6.82
CA HIS A 154 -9.57 5.55 6.76
C HIS A 154 -9.82 4.57 7.92
N MET A 155 -8.75 4.00 8.49
CA MET A 155 -8.89 3.20 9.71
C MET A 155 -9.24 4.05 10.92
N LEU A 156 -8.73 5.29 10.96
CA LEU A 156 -8.95 6.25 12.05
C LEU A 156 -10.20 7.13 11.84
N ASP A 157 -10.79 7.12 10.63
CA ASP A 157 -11.86 8.03 10.20
C ASP A 157 -11.51 9.52 10.40
N THR A 158 -10.23 9.86 10.23
CA THR A 158 -9.70 11.22 10.38
C THR A 158 -8.46 11.43 9.50
N ARG A 159 -8.12 12.68 9.22
CA ARG A 159 -6.87 13.01 8.52
C ARG A 159 -5.69 12.93 9.48
N LEU A 160 -4.55 12.49 8.96
CA LEU A 160 -3.31 12.49 9.73
C LEU A 160 -2.82 13.94 9.95
N HIS A 161 -2.32 14.20 11.14
CA HIS A 161 -1.73 15.51 11.50
C HIS A 161 -0.26 15.64 11.08
N GLY A 162 0.37 14.58 10.61
CA GLY A 162 1.76 14.52 10.18
C GLY A 162 2.05 13.21 9.46
N PRO A 163 3.27 13.03 8.94
CA PRO A 163 3.65 11.83 8.21
C PRO A 163 3.58 10.58 9.10
N LEU A 164 3.28 9.44 8.47
CA LEU A 164 3.35 8.13 9.11
C LEU A 164 4.82 7.76 9.34
N GLU A 165 5.19 7.53 10.60
CA GLU A 165 6.53 7.15 11.02
C GLU A 165 6.47 5.87 11.83
N PHE A 166 7.15 4.82 11.35
CA PHE A 166 7.26 3.53 12.04
C PHE A 166 8.39 3.52 13.05
N HIS A 167 8.26 2.71 14.11
CA HIS A 167 9.41 2.28 14.90
C HIS A 167 10.31 1.44 13.99
N THR A 168 11.62 1.67 14.07
CA THR A 168 12.57 1.08 13.13
C THR A 168 12.64 -0.44 13.21
N GLU A 169 12.54 -1.02 14.40
CA GLU A 169 12.61 -2.47 14.59
C GLU A 169 11.23 -3.10 14.79
N ILE A 170 11.06 -4.30 14.28
CA ILE A 170 9.86 -5.12 14.44
C ILE A 170 10.25 -6.56 14.80
N ASP A 171 9.61 -7.11 15.84
CA ASP A 171 9.79 -8.50 16.28
C ASP A 171 8.89 -9.43 15.44
N TRP A 172 9.52 -10.20 14.56
CA TRP A 172 8.84 -11.16 13.68
C TRP A 172 8.35 -12.43 14.36
N SER A 173 8.72 -12.66 15.63
CA SER A 173 8.51 -13.97 16.29
C SER A 173 7.06 -14.21 16.73
N ARG A 174 6.23 -13.17 16.82
CA ARG A 174 4.91 -13.28 17.47
C ARG A 174 3.84 -12.35 16.91
N GLY A 175 2.58 -12.72 17.20
CA GLY A 175 1.40 -11.90 16.93
C GLY A 175 1.22 -11.57 15.45
N LEU A 176 0.66 -10.39 15.17
CA LEU A 176 0.43 -9.93 13.81
C LEU A 176 1.73 -9.66 13.05
N ALA A 177 2.84 -9.40 13.74
CA ALA A 177 4.13 -9.20 13.08
C ALA A 177 4.63 -10.51 12.44
N ALA A 178 4.42 -11.65 13.08
CA ALA A 178 4.68 -12.95 12.45
C ALA A 178 3.79 -13.15 11.20
N SER A 179 2.52 -12.80 11.26
CA SER A 179 1.60 -12.87 10.11
C SER A 179 2.05 -11.94 8.98
N LEU A 180 2.52 -10.74 9.32
CA LEU A 180 3.07 -9.79 8.33
C LEU A 180 4.33 -10.36 7.66
N LYS A 181 5.25 -10.96 8.42
CA LYS A 181 6.44 -11.64 7.88
C LYS A 181 6.07 -12.73 6.88
N TRP A 182 5.10 -13.59 7.24
CA TRP A 182 4.60 -14.63 6.34
C TRP A 182 3.96 -14.06 5.07
N GLN A 183 3.18 -13.00 5.21
CA GLN A 183 2.56 -12.32 4.09
C GLN A 183 3.58 -11.68 3.15
N LEU A 184 4.61 -11.02 3.69
CA LEU A 184 5.73 -10.48 2.90
C LEU A 184 6.47 -11.60 2.16
N GLY A 185 6.75 -12.72 2.84
CA GLY A 185 7.38 -13.90 2.24
C GLY A 185 6.54 -14.50 1.11
N PHE A 186 5.23 -14.64 1.31
CA PHE A 186 4.31 -15.12 0.29
C PHE A 186 4.29 -14.18 -0.93
N MET A 187 4.21 -12.87 -0.71
CA MET A 187 4.26 -11.88 -1.80
C MET A 187 5.59 -11.96 -2.57
N MET A 188 6.71 -12.14 -1.88
CA MET A 188 8.00 -12.33 -2.53
C MET A 188 8.00 -13.56 -3.45
N GLN A 189 7.49 -14.71 -2.96
CA GLN A 189 7.38 -15.95 -3.75
C GLN A 189 6.45 -15.80 -4.96
N GLU A 190 5.32 -15.14 -4.80
CA GLU A 190 4.42 -14.88 -5.91
C GLU A 190 5.03 -13.91 -6.96
N MET A 191 5.89 -13.00 -6.51
CA MET A 191 6.67 -12.17 -7.42
C MET A 191 7.80 -12.91 -8.15
N GLU A 192 8.23 -14.09 -7.68
CA GLU A 192 9.17 -14.93 -8.44
C GLU A 192 8.51 -15.54 -9.68
N ARG A 193 7.20 -15.71 -9.68
CA ARG A 193 6.44 -16.35 -10.75
C ARG A 193 5.98 -15.33 -11.79
N PRO A 194 6.28 -15.52 -13.08
CA PRO A 194 5.81 -14.63 -14.15
C PRO A 194 4.27 -14.63 -14.26
N ASP A 195 3.63 -15.77 -14.00
CA ASP A 195 2.20 -16.04 -14.09
C ASP A 195 1.49 -16.02 -12.72
N GLY A 196 2.16 -15.56 -11.66
CA GLY A 196 1.63 -15.50 -10.30
C GLY A 196 0.58 -14.39 -10.10
N LEU A 197 0.30 -14.07 -8.83
CA LEU A 197 -0.67 -13.04 -8.40
C LEU A 197 -0.46 -11.68 -9.07
N ALA A 198 0.80 -11.37 -9.44
CA ALA A 198 1.16 -10.15 -10.13
C ALA A 198 0.45 -9.96 -11.48
N SER A 199 0.01 -11.04 -12.12
CA SER A 199 -0.73 -11.03 -13.39
C SER A 199 -2.24 -10.85 -13.23
N ASN A 200 -2.77 -10.96 -12.00
CA ASN A 200 -4.20 -10.85 -11.71
C ASN A 200 -4.48 -9.61 -10.84
N THR A 201 -5.05 -8.57 -11.46
CA THR A 201 -5.30 -7.28 -10.80
C THR A 201 -6.22 -7.37 -9.58
N VAL A 202 -7.23 -8.26 -9.60
CA VAL A 202 -8.17 -8.44 -8.49
C VAL A 202 -7.48 -9.14 -7.30
N ALA A 203 -6.72 -10.20 -7.58
CA ALA A 203 -5.96 -10.90 -6.57
C ALA A 203 -4.88 -10.00 -5.95
N LEU A 204 -4.15 -9.26 -6.79
CA LEU A 204 -3.15 -8.30 -6.34
C LEU A 204 -3.75 -7.22 -5.45
N ALA A 205 -4.93 -6.66 -5.80
CA ALA A 205 -5.61 -5.67 -4.98
C ALA A 205 -5.99 -6.22 -3.60
N SER A 206 -6.55 -7.44 -3.54
CA SER A 206 -6.92 -8.08 -2.27
C SER A 206 -5.71 -8.36 -1.38
N MET A 207 -4.61 -8.79 -1.98
CA MET A 207 -3.35 -9.03 -1.26
C MET A 207 -2.71 -7.72 -0.79
N THR A 208 -2.83 -6.65 -1.58
CA THR A 208 -2.40 -5.30 -1.19
C THR A 208 -3.15 -4.83 0.06
N ASP A 209 -4.47 -4.99 0.07
CA ASP A 209 -5.30 -4.59 1.22
C ASP A 209 -4.95 -5.36 2.49
N LEU A 210 -4.72 -6.67 2.36
CA LEU A 210 -4.29 -7.49 3.49
C LEU A 210 -2.92 -7.05 3.99
N LEU A 211 -1.95 -6.85 3.08
CA LEU A 211 -0.59 -6.44 3.44
C LEU A 211 -0.56 -5.06 4.11
N VAL A 212 -1.26 -4.08 3.56
CA VAL A 212 -1.38 -2.73 4.13
C VAL A 212 -2.04 -2.79 5.51
N THR A 213 -3.11 -3.59 5.66
CA THR A 213 -3.77 -3.77 6.96
C THR A 213 -2.84 -4.41 7.99
N LEU A 214 -2.10 -5.46 7.61
CA LEU A 214 -1.15 -6.11 8.49
C LEU A 214 0.02 -5.16 8.85
N ALA A 215 0.56 -4.43 7.88
CA ALA A 215 1.63 -3.47 8.12
C ALA A 215 1.24 -2.42 9.18
N LEU A 216 0.05 -1.82 9.05
CA LEU A 216 -0.45 -0.81 9.99
C LEU A 216 -0.86 -1.38 11.35
N ARG A 217 -1.22 -2.65 11.44
CA ARG A 217 -1.64 -3.28 12.71
C ARG A 217 -0.51 -4.00 13.44
N ALA A 218 0.52 -4.42 12.71
CA ALA A 218 1.60 -5.25 13.23
C ALA A 218 2.86 -4.45 13.55
N ALA A 219 3.21 -3.47 12.72
CA ALA A 219 4.40 -2.66 12.91
C ALA A 219 4.04 -1.41 13.75
N PRO A 220 4.65 -1.20 14.92
CA PRO A 220 4.40 -0.02 15.73
C PRO A 220 4.75 1.28 14.98
N HIS A 221 3.92 2.30 15.12
CA HIS A 221 4.10 3.60 14.49
C HIS A 221 3.47 4.73 15.33
N ASN A 222 3.72 5.98 14.98
CA ASN A 222 3.27 7.16 15.72
C ASN A 222 1.75 7.32 15.90
N TYR A 223 0.93 6.51 15.22
CA TYR A 223 -0.53 6.46 15.37
C TYR A 223 -1.05 5.15 15.96
N THR A 224 -0.17 4.25 16.44
CA THR A 224 -0.56 2.92 16.94
C THR A 224 -1.60 3.00 18.06
N ASP A 225 -1.42 3.92 19.01
CA ASP A 225 -2.34 4.08 20.15
C ASP A 225 -3.75 4.48 19.68
N GLN A 226 -3.85 5.30 18.65
CA GLN A 226 -5.14 5.70 18.08
C GLN A 226 -5.86 4.53 17.41
N LEU A 227 -5.12 3.59 16.83
CA LEU A 227 -5.69 2.35 16.27
C LEU A 227 -6.18 1.37 17.34
N THR A 228 -5.62 1.42 18.56
CA THR A 228 -6.05 0.55 19.67
C THR A 228 -7.28 1.11 20.40
N VAL A 229 -7.44 2.42 20.43
CA VAL A 229 -8.56 3.12 21.09
C VAL A 229 -9.77 3.31 20.16
N GLY A 230 -9.59 3.24 18.83
CA GLY A 230 -10.60 3.51 17.83
C GLY A 230 -11.66 2.40 17.69
N PRO A 231 -12.80 2.68 17.03
CA PRO A 231 -13.93 1.75 16.92
C PRO A 231 -13.51 0.41 16.30
N ALA A 232 -13.98 -0.66 16.88
CA ALA A 232 -13.58 -2.05 16.73
C ALA A 232 -13.77 -2.69 15.32
N ALA A 233 -13.92 -1.93 14.26
CA ALA A 233 -14.02 -2.47 12.89
C ALA A 233 -13.50 -1.45 11.88
N ALA A 234 -12.22 -1.53 11.56
CA ALA A 234 -11.73 -0.86 10.35
C ALA A 234 -12.52 -1.35 9.13
N VAL A 235 -13.18 -0.42 8.46
CA VAL A 235 -13.90 -0.74 7.22
C VAL A 235 -12.88 -1.19 6.17
N PRO A 236 -13.02 -2.39 5.59
CA PRO A 236 -12.06 -2.89 4.61
C PRO A 236 -11.87 -1.92 3.44
N ALA A 237 -10.65 -1.79 2.94
CA ALA A 237 -10.31 -0.83 1.88
C ALA A 237 -11.17 -1.01 0.60
N TYR A 238 -11.59 -2.24 0.28
CA TYR A 238 -12.47 -2.47 -0.86
C TYR A 238 -13.89 -1.90 -0.69
N VAL A 239 -14.41 -1.77 0.55
CA VAL A 239 -15.70 -1.08 0.81
C VAL A 239 -15.56 0.39 0.46
N ARG A 240 -14.44 0.97 0.82
CA ARG A 240 -14.15 2.35 0.55
C ARG A 240 -13.96 2.62 -0.94
N ARG A 241 -13.14 1.79 -1.63
CA ARG A 241 -13.02 1.88 -3.10
C ARG A 241 -14.39 1.80 -3.78
N ALA A 242 -15.26 0.92 -3.28
CA ALA A 242 -16.63 0.84 -3.75
C ALA A 242 -17.41 2.14 -3.54
N GLU A 243 -17.32 2.75 -2.34
CA GLU A 243 -17.99 4.02 -2.05
C GLU A 243 -17.44 5.18 -2.87
N GLU A 244 -16.12 5.26 -3.06
CA GLU A 244 -15.45 6.26 -3.90
C GLU A 244 -15.90 6.12 -5.37
N PHE A 245 -15.89 4.89 -5.90
CA PHE A 245 -16.40 4.62 -7.24
C PHE A 245 -17.86 5.01 -7.40
N MET A 246 -18.72 4.64 -6.43
CA MET A 246 -20.13 5.03 -6.45
C MET A 246 -20.32 6.56 -6.41
N ARG A 247 -19.50 7.29 -5.63
CA ARG A 247 -19.57 8.77 -5.58
C ARG A 247 -19.13 9.41 -6.89
N ALA A 248 -18.07 8.89 -7.51
CA ALA A 248 -17.53 9.40 -8.77
C ALA A 248 -18.49 9.16 -9.94
N HIS A 249 -19.16 8.00 -9.97
CA HIS A 249 -19.98 7.54 -11.10
C HIS A 249 -21.49 7.49 -10.80
N CYS A 250 -21.96 8.16 -9.73
CA CYS A 250 -23.37 8.07 -9.29
C CYS A 250 -24.40 8.54 -10.32
N ALA A 251 -24.01 9.41 -11.27
CA ALA A 251 -24.88 9.84 -12.36
C ALA A 251 -24.96 8.84 -13.52
N GLU A 252 -24.08 7.83 -13.57
CA GLU A 252 -24.01 6.84 -14.61
C GLU A 252 -24.87 5.59 -14.26
N PRO A 253 -25.28 4.80 -15.27
CA PRO A 253 -26.02 3.55 -15.06
C PRO A 253 -25.08 2.41 -14.61
N ILE A 254 -24.36 2.59 -13.48
CA ILE A 254 -23.44 1.60 -12.92
C ILE A 254 -24.19 0.39 -12.34
N ARG A 255 -23.61 -0.80 -12.55
CA ARG A 255 -24.12 -2.07 -12.02
C ARG A 255 -23.32 -2.48 -10.78
N ILE A 256 -23.87 -3.40 -9.98
CA ILE A 256 -23.17 -3.95 -8.81
C ILE A 256 -21.86 -4.66 -9.19
N THR A 257 -21.80 -5.24 -10.39
CA THR A 257 -20.58 -5.84 -10.96
C THR A 257 -19.49 -4.82 -11.20
N ASP A 258 -19.83 -3.61 -11.64
CA ASP A 258 -18.88 -2.53 -11.92
C ASP A 258 -18.30 -2.01 -10.60
N ILE A 259 -19.15 -1.88 -9.58
CA ILE A 259 -18.75 -1.50 -8.22
C ILE A 259 -17.82 -2.57 -7.62
N ALA A 260 -18.14 -3.86 -7.78
CA ALA A 260 -17.33 -4.96 -7.27
C ALA A 260 -15.96 -5.02 -7.98
N ALA A 261 -15.93 -4.83 -9.29
CA ALA A 261 -14.70 -4.76 -10.08
C ALA A 261 -13.80 -3.59 -9.64
N ALA A 262 -14.38 -2.39 -9.51
CA ALA A 262 -13.67 -1.21 -9.01
C ALA A 262 -13.17 -1.38 -7.57
N ALA A 263 -13.92 -2.09 -6.74
CA ALA A 263 -13.53 -2.44 -5.38
C ALA A 263 -12.44 -3.53 -5.32
N GLY A 264 -12.22 -4.29 -6.40
CA GLY A 264 -11.29 -5.41 -6.43
C GLY A 264 -11.80 -6.64 -5.65
N CYS A 265 -13.10 -6.89 -5.62
CA CYS A 265 -13.68 -8.02 -4.90
C CYS A 265 -14.87 -8.65 -5.67
N SER A 266 -15.36 -9.82 -5.20
CA SER A 266 -16.57 -10.41 -5.78
C SER A 266 -17.84 -9.67 -5.36
N VAL A 267 -18.91 -9.76 -6.16
CA VAL A 267 -20.22 -9.21 -5.81
C VAL A 267 -20.74 -9.77 -4.49
N ARG A 268 -20.50 -11.05 -4.20
CA ARG A 268 -20.86 -11.69 -2.94
C ARG A 268 -20.11 -11.04 -1.77
N THR A 269 -18.79 -10.94 -1.87
CA THR A 269 -17.95 -10.30 -0.85
C THR A 269 -18.38 -8.86 -0.61
N LEU A 270 -18.65 -8.10 -1.69
CA LEU A 270 -19.12 -6.72 -1.60
C LEU A 270 -20.45 -6.63 -0.83
N SER A 271 -21.41 -7.48 -1.16
CA SER A 271 -22.74 -7.49 -0.52
C SER A 271 -22.68 -7.86 0.96
N ASP A 272 -21.92 -8.91 1.31
CA ASP A 272 -21.76 -9.39 2.69
C ASP A 272 -21.12 -8.30 3.57
N VAL A 273 -20.13 -7.62 3.03
CA VAL A 273 -19.38 -6.62 3.77
C VAL A 273 -20.15 -5.31 3.93
N PHE A 274 -20.84 -4.84 2.90
CA PHE A 274 -21.72 -3.67 3.04
C PHE A 274 -22.83 -3.91 4.06
N SER A 275 -23.42 -5.11 4.06
CA SER A 275 -24.37 -5.52 5.10
C SER A 275 -23.74 -5.47 6.50
N ARG A 276 -22.53 -6.03 6.66
CA ARG A 276 -21.84 -6.12 7.95
C ARG A 276 -21.35 -4.77 8.48
N PHE A 277 -20.72 -3.95 7.63
CA PHE A 277 -20.06 -2.71 8.06
C PHE A 277 -20.91 -1.46 7.90
N ARG A 278 -21.93 -1.48 7.04
CA ARG A 278 -22.85 -0.34 6.80
C ARG A 278 -24.29 -0.62 7.19
N GLY A 279 -24.62 -1.87 7.54
CA GLY A 279 -25.99 -2.28 7.87
C GLY A 279 -26.97 -2.12 6.69
N ARG A 280 -26.46 -2.01 5.46
CA ARG A 280 -27.24 -1.70 4.26
C ARG A 280 -26.70 -2.43 3.04
N SER A 281 -27.56 -2.70 2.06
CA SER A 281 -27.10 -3.26 0.78
C SER A 281 -26.31 -2.24 -0.04
N THR A 282 -25.38 -2.71 -0.89
CA THR A 282 -24.60 -1.87 -1.81
C THR A 282 -25.49 -0.94 -2.65
N LEU A 283 -26.61 -1.46 -3.17
CA LEU A 283 -27.56 -0.67 -3.96
C LEU A 283 -28.27 0.40 -3.11
N ALA A 284 -28.57 0.11 -1.85
CA ALA A 284 -29.19 1.10 -0.95
C ALA A 284 -28.23 2.25 -0.63
N ILE A 285 -26.92 1.98 -0.56
CA ILE A 285 -25.88 3.01 -0.39
C ILE A 285 -25.75 3.86 -1.64
N LEU A 286 -25.65 3.23 -2.83
CA LEU A 286 -25.63 3.97 -4.10
C LEU A 286 -26.86 4.88 -4.23
N GLN A 287 -28.04 4.37 -3.88
CA GLN A 287 -29.26 5.17 -3.89
C GLN A 287 -29.21 6.35 -2.91
N GLY A 288 -28.60 6.13 -1.73
CA GLY A 288 -28.35 7.21 -0.77
C GLY A 288 -27.44 8.31 -1.32
N ILE A 289 -26.31 7.92 -1.95
CA ILE A 289 -25.38 8.85 -2.60
C ILE A 289 -26.07 9.66 -3.70
N ARG A 290 -26.88 9.01 -4.53
CA ARG A 290 -27.67 9.67 -5.58
C ARG A 290 -28.67 10.69 -5.00
N LEU A 291 -29.35 10.34 -3.90
CA LEU A 291 -30.26 11.27 -3.23
C LEU A 291 -29.53 12.50 -2.66
N GLU A 292 -28.32 12.31 -2.09
CA GLU A 292 -27.48 13.42 -1.60
C GLU A 292 -27.07 14.37 -2.74
N LYS A 293 -26.71 13.81 -3.90
CA LYS A 293 -26.36 14.61 -5.08
C LYS A 293 -27.59 15.39 -5.61
N VAL A 294 -28.75 14.74 -5.66
CA VAL A 294 -30.00 15.42 -6.02
C VAL A 294 -30.30 16.55 -5.03
N HIS A 295 -30.17 16.31 -3.73
CA HIS A 295 -30.41 17.35 -2.70
C HIS A 295 -29.44 18.52 -2.86
N ALA A 296 -28.14 18.26 -3.03
CA ALA A 296 -27.12 19.27 -3.20
C ALA A 296 -27.39 20.13 -4.45
N GLU A 297 -27.72 19.50 -5.59
CA GLU A 297 -27.99 20.20 -6.84
C GLU A 297 -29.27 21.02 -6.76
N LEU A 298 -30.34 20.50 -6.12
CA LEU A 298 -31.58 21.24 -5.91
C LEU A 298 -31.42 22.41 -4.95
N SER A 299 -30.48 22.34 -4.02
CA SER A 299 -30.18 23.45 -3.08
C SER A 299 -29.42 24.60 -3.74
N LEU A 300 -28.82 24.36 -4.90
CA LEU A 300 -28.07 25.35 -5.70
C LEU A 300 -28.79 25.68 -7.01
N ILE A 301 -30.06 25.27 -7.15
CA ILE A 301 -30.80 25.41 -8.40
C ILE A 301 -31.03 26.89 -8.75
N ASP A 302 -30.61 27.27 -9.93
CA ASP A 302 -30.96 28.53 -10.54
C ASP A 302 -32.17 28.37 -11.48
N THR A 303 -32.83 29.41 -11.89
CA THR A 303 -34.17 29.46 -12.50
C THR A 303 -34.44 28.58 -13.75
N GLY A 304 -33.52 27.66 -14.14
CA GLY A 304 -33.65 26.89 -15.38
C GLY A 304 -33.84 25.39 -15.27
N ALA A 305 -33.56 24.75 -14.14
CA ALA A 305 -33.64 23.30 -14.02
C ALA A 305 -34.87 22.81 -13.22
N THR A 306 -35.53 21.74 -13.69
CA THR A 306 -36.66 21.16 -12.99
C THR A 306 -36.24 20.01 -12.08
N VAL A 307 -36.97 19.77 -10.97
CA VAL A 307 -36.78 18.61 -10.10
C VAL A 307 -36.71 17.29 -10.90
N GLY A 308 -37.55 17.16 -11.94
CA GLY A 308 -37.57 15.96 -12.78
C GLY A 308 -36.32 15.81 -13.66
N ALA A 309 -35.73 16.89 -14.11
CA ALA A 309 -34.48 16.86 -14.89
C ALA A 309 -33.29 16.46 -14.03
N VAL A 310 -33.16 17.06 -12.85
CA VAL A 310 -32.12 16.69 -11.85
C VAL A 310 -32.28 15.24 -11.43
N ALA A 311 -33.49 14.80 -11.09
CA ALA A 311 -33.76 13.42 -10.68
C ALA A 311 -33.35 12.40 -11.73
N ARG A 312 -33.69 12.63 -13.01
CA ARG A 312 -33.33 11.73 -14.12
C ARG A 312 -31.83 11.62 -14.33
N ARG A 313 -31.06 12.72 -14.14
CA ARG A 313 -29.59 12.71 -14.22
C ARG A 313 -28.96 11.70 -13.24
N TYR A 314 -29.55 11.53 -12.08
CA TYR A 314 -29.10 10.57 -11.07
C TYR A 314 -29.88 9.24 -11.07
N GLY A 315 -30.56 8.92 -12.19
CA GLY A 315 -31.20 7.62 -12.41
C GLY A 315 -32.56 7.43 -11.71
N PHE A 316 -33.20 8.51 -11.22
CA PHE A 316 -34.56 8.45 -10.67
C PHE A 316 -35.60 8.66 -11.78
N THR A 317 -36.20 7.56 -12.23
CA THR A 317 -37.25 7.59 -13.28
C THR A 317 -38.67 7.72 -12.73
N ASN A 318 -38.89 7.45 -11.44
CA ASN A 318 -40.22 7.49 -10.77
C ASN A 318 -40.27 8.61 -9.73
N ALA A 319 -41.06 9.65 -10.02
CA ALA A 319 -41.18 10.83 -9.16
C ALA A 319 -41.78 10.52 -7.77
N SER A 320 -42.75 9.59 -7.66
CA SER A 320 -43.35 9.21 -6.40
C SER A 320 -42.38 8.47 -5.49
N ARG A 321 -41.59 7.54 -6.05
CA ARG A 321 -40.54 6.83 -5.32
C ARG A 321 -39.41 7.79 -4.90
N LEU A 322 -39.00 8.71 -5.74
CA LEU A 322 -38.05 9.75 -5.37
C LEU A 322 -38.58 10.58 -4.18
N LYS A 323 -39.80 11.12 -4.29
CA LYS A 323 -40.41 11.97 -3.23
C LYS A 323 -40.47 11.23 -1.89
N ALA A 324 -40.86 9.96 -1.89
CA ALA A 324 -40.93 9.15 -0.68
C ALA A 324 -39.55 8.88 -0.08
N ALA A 325 -38.56 8.49 -0.91
CA ALA A 325 -37.18 8.23 -0.48
C ALA A 325 -36.50 9.52 0.04
N PHE A 326 -36.70 10.62 -0.66
CA PHE A 326 -36.15 11.94 -0.33
C PHE A 326 -36.73 12.45 1.03
N LYS A 327 -38.06 12.42 1.20
CA LYS A 327 -38.70 12.81 2.46
C LYS A 327 -38.25 11.96 3.65
N ARG A 328 -38.09 10.63 3.43
CA ARG A 328 -37.58 9.73 4.48
C ARG A 328 -36.13 10.06 4.89
N ARG A 329 -35.29 10.54 3.96
CA ARG A 329 -33.88 10.82 4.23
C ARG A 329 -33.63 12.22 4.77
N PHE A 330 -34.33 13.25 4.25
CA PHE A 330 -34.07 14.67 4.53
C PHE A 330 -35.19 15.35 5.32
N GLY A 331 -36.33 14.67 5.56
CA GLY A 331 -37.47 15.25 6.26
C GLY A 331 -38.35 16.17 5.41
N GLU A 332 -37.89 16.57 4.22
CA GLU A 332 -38.55 17.52 3.31
C GLU A 332 -38.68 16.90 1.89
N THR A 333 -39.47 17.52 1.03
CA THR A 333 -39.63 17.08 -0.35
C THR A 333 -38.67 17.83 -1.30
N PRO A 334 -38.33 17.24 -2.48
CA PRO A 334 -37.52 17.94 -3.48
C PRO A 334 -38.07 19.32 -3.84
N SER A 335 -39.39 19.48 -3.89
CA SER A 335 -40.06 20.79 -4.18
C SER A 335 -39.89 21.80 -3.05
N ASP A 336 -39.79 21.34 -1.81
CA ASP A 336 -39.55 22.26 -0.68
C ASP A 336 -38.12 22.81 -0.70
N VAL A 337 -37.12 21.97 -1.08
CA VAL A 337 -35.73 22.42 -1.26
C VAL A 337 -35.64 23.49 -2.34
N VAL A 338 -36.24 23.25 -3.50
CA VAL A 338 -36.25 24.24 -4.61
C VAL A 338 -36.94 25.54 -4.18
N ARG A 339 -38.08 25.44 -3.50
CA ARG A 339 -38.80 26.63 -3.02
C ARG A 339 -37.96 27.45 -2.03
N ARG A 340 -37.12 26.79 -1.24
CA ARG A 340 -36.20 27.44 -0.30
C ARG A 340 -35.01 28.09 -1.02
N ALA A 341 -34.47 27.42 -2.05
CA ALA A 341 -33.32 27.90 -2.81
C ALA A 341 -33.65 29.12 -3.69
N LEU A 342 -34.92 29.29 -4.08
CA LEU A 342 -35.41 30.41 -4.92
C LEU A 342 -35.95 31.63 -4.10
N ARG A 343 -35.84 31.55 -2.77
CA ARG A 343 -36.18 32.67 -1.87
C ARG A 343 -34.94 33.49 -1.51
#